data_ca13ff96dadca6eeb8d2098491561b29
#
_entry.id   ca13ff96dadca6eeb8d2098491561b29
#
_cell.length_a   1.000
_cell.length_b   1.000
_cell.length_c   1.000
_cell.angle_alpha   90.00
_cell.angle_beta   90.00
_cell.angle_gamma   90.00
#
_symmetry.space_group_name_H-M   'P 1'
#
loop_
_entity.id
_entity.type
_entity.pdbx_description
1 polymer ?
#
loop_
_entity_poly.entity_id
_entity_poly.type
_entity_poly.pdbx_seq_one_letter_code
_entity_poly.pdbx_strand_id
1 'polypeptide(L)'
;MTPIKLETTALLESFTPHKELKPKLLKLLQHTKKDNEVLGGNFKPLSKKYSQDKITTDWSQSEDLSRPWTQLLYPFLKNHFNQCAVKLNYQTFKMHNLWFQQYEKGETHGWHIHGSNYTGVYYLELPTKATKTELINQ
;
A
#
# COMPACT_ATOMS: atom_id res chain seq x y z
N MET A 1 35.54 15.92 6.50
CA MET A 1 34.28 15.36 5.99
C MET A 1 33.21 15.68 7.02
N THR A 2 32.15 16.40 6.64
CA THR A 2 31.06 16.73 7.56
C THR A 2 30.02 15.62 7.44
N PRO A 3 29.60 14.97 8.53
CA PRO A 3 28.56 13.94 8.46
C PRO A 3 27.23 14.56 8.03
N ILE A 4 26.55 13.92 7.08
CA ILE A 4 25.21 14.30 6.67
C ILE A 4 24.23 13.43 7.47
N LYS A 5 23.35 14.08 8.23
CA LYS A 5 22.24 13.38 8.90
C LYS A 5 21.10 13.23 7.93
N LEU A 6 20.70 11.98 7.66
CA LEU A 6 19.48 11.68 6.90
C LEU A 6 18.32 11.50 7.89
N GLU A 7 17.23 12.20 7.65
CA GLU A 7 16.01 12.09 8.47
C GLU A 7 14.88 11.48 7.65
N THR A 8 14.19 10.52 8.25
CA THR A 8 12.97 9.95 7.68
C THR A 8 11.77 10.56 8.38
N THR A 9 10.83 11.10 7.61
CA THR A 9 9.59 11.64 8.13
C THR A 9 8.44 10.69 7.83
N ALA A 10 7.68 10.30 8.85
CA ALA A 10 6.45 9.54 8.71
C ALA A 10 5.25 10.38 9.17
N LEU A 11 4.20 10.45 8.37
CA LEU A 11 2.93 11.06 8.73
C LEU A 11 1.92 9.95 9.07
N LEU A 12 1.30 10.05 10.24
CA LEU A 12 0.21 9.17 10.66
C LEU A 12 -1.07 9.98 10.72
N GLU A 13 -2.01 9.63 9.86
CA GLU A 13 -3.23 10.41 9.67
C GLU A 13 -4.48 9.52 9.73
N SER A 14 -5.56 10.07 10.25
CA SER A 14 -6.87 9.43 10.14
C SER A 14 -7.46 9.65 8.75
N PHE A 15 -7.93 8.58 8.13
CA PHE A 15 -8.57 8.66 6.82
C PHE A 15 -10.09 8.74 6.99
N THR A 16 -10.61 9.93 7.01
CA THR A 16 -12.03 10.24 7.28
C THR A 16 -13.03 9.43 6.44
N PRO A 17 -12.80 9.20 5.11
CA PRO A 17 -13.73 8.43 4.28
C PRO A 17 -13.80 6.93 4.61
N HIS A 18 -12.99 6.43 5.53
CA HIS A 18 -12.85 4.99 5.82
C HIS A 18 -14.19 4.27 6.03
N LYS A 19 -15.06 4.82 6.89
CA LYS A 19 -16.33 4.17 7.24
C LYS A 19 -17.24 3.96 6.04
N GLU A 20 -17.26 4.94 5.13
CA GLU A 20 -18.07 4.89 3.91
C GLU A 20 -17.44 3.98 2.85
N LEU A 21 -16.13 4.07 2.66
CA LEU A 21 -15.43 3.38 1.59
C LEU A 21 -15.19 1.90 1.90
N LYS A 22 -14.95 1.54 3.15
CA LYS A 22 -14.57 0.19 3.56
C LYS A 22 -15.49 -0.91 2.98
N PRO A 23 -16.83 -0.88 3.19
CA PRO A 23 -17.70 -1.96 2.68
C PRO A 23 -17.70 -2.03 1.15
N LYS A 24 -17.62 -0.88 0.46
CA LYS A 24 -17.57 -0.81 -0.99
C LYS A 24 -16.26 -1.38 -1.53
N LEU A 25 -15.13 -1.04 -0.90
CA LEU A 25 -13.81 -1.55 -1.26
C LEU A 25 -13.71 -3.05 -1.05
N LEU A 26 -14.12 -3.57 0.10
CA LEU A 26 -14.11 -5.00 0.37
C LEU A 26 -14.89 -5.78 -0.69
N LYS A 27 -16.07 -5.30 -1.08
CA LYS A 27 -16.87 -5.91 -2.15
C LYS A 27 -16.13 -5.92 -3.50
N LEU A 28 -15.50 -4.82 -3.88
CA LEU A 28 -14.74 -4.72 -5.14
C LEU A 28 -13.50 -5.61 -5.12
N LEU A 29 -12.77 -5.66 -4.00
CA LEU A 29 -11.57 -6.48 -3.85
C LEU A 29 -11.85 -7.98 -3.94
N GLN A 30 -13.04 -8.44 -3.54
CA GLN A 30 -13.46 -9.83 -3.73
C GLN A 30 -13.49 -10.25 -5.21
N HIS A 31 -13.81 -9.31 -6.11
CA HIS A 31 -13.91 -9.55 -7.54
C HIS A 31 -12.67 -9.09 -8.33
N THR A 32 -11.68 -8.54 -7.66
CA THR A 32 -10.42 -8.11 -8.29
C THR A 32 -9.56 -9.33 -8.59
N LYS A 33 -9.05 -9.43 -9.82
CA LYS A 33 -8.07 -10.47 -10.19
C LYS A 33 -6.79 -10.29 -9.38
N LYS A 34 -6.30 -11.37 -8.82
CA LYS A 34 -5.06 -11.42 -8.04
C LYS A 34 -3.90 -11.81 -8.94
N ASP A 35 -2.68 -11.55 -8.49
CA ASP A 35 -1.47 -11.81 -9.27
C ASP A 35 -1.33 -13.26 -9.70
N ASN A 36 -1.70 -14.22 -8.87
CA ASN A 36 -1.70 -15.64 -9.21
C ASN A 36 -2.68 -15.99 -10.33
N GLU A 37 -3.80 -15.27 -10.45
CA GLU A 37 -4.80 -15.45 -11.52
C GLU A 37 -4.35 -14.79 -12.83
N VAL A 38 -3.66 -13.64 -12.74
CA VAL A 38 -3.19 -12.87 -13.90
C VAL A 38 -1.93 -13.49 -14.51
N LEU A 39 -0.97 -13.88 -13.66
CA LEU A 39 0.34 -14.37 -14.07
C LEU A 39 0.37 -15.89 -14.26
N GLY A 40 -0.64 -16.61 -13.74
CA GLY A 40 -0.74 -18.06 -13.86
C GLY A 40 0.53 -18.77 -13.41
N GLY A 41 1.02 -19.71 -14.20
CA GLY A 41 2.26 -20.47 -13.90
C GLY A 41 3.55 -19.63 -13.88
N ASN A 42 3.50 -18.38 -14.36
CA ASN A 42 4.61 -17.42 -14.27
C ASN A 42 4.61 -16.64 -12.95
N PHE A 43 3.59 -16.84 -12.13
CA PHE A 43 3.52 -16.21 -10.82
C PHE A 43 4.66 -16.72 -9.95
N LYS A 44 5.63 -15.86 -9.76
CA LYS A 44 6.64 -16.04 -8.71
C LYS A 44 6.27 -15.06 -7.61
N PRO A 45 5.74 -15.54 -6.48
CA PRO A 45 5.51 -14.65 -5.35
C PRO A 45 6.83 -13.92 -5.09
N LEU A 46 6.82 -12.60 -5.11
CA LEU A 46 7.96 -11.76 -4.68
C LEU A 46 8.52 -12.21 -3.33
N SER A 47 7.79 -13.04 -2.69
CA SER A 47 7.79 -13.35 -1.29
C SER A 47 8.51 -14.62 -0.89
N LYS A 48 8.88 -15.55 -1.77
CA LYS A 48 9.63 -16.75 -1.29
C LYS A 48 10.90 -16.39 -0.54
N LYS A 49 11.45 -15.20 -0.79
CA LYS A 49 12.61 -14.67 -0.07
C LYS A 49 12.24 -13.75 1.11
N TYR A 50 11.04 -13.16 1.12
CA TYR A 50 10.67 -12.07 2.03
C TYR A 50 9.32 -12.27 2.74
N SER A 51 8.50 -13.22 2.34
CA SER A 51 7.27 -13.59 3.01
C SER A 51 6.96 -15.07 2.82
N GLN A 52 6.14 -15.62 3.70
CA GLN A 52 5.66 -16.99 3.60
C GLN A 52 4.40 -17.01 2.73
N ASP A 53 4.54 -17.35 1.50
CA ASP A 53 3.63 -17.81 0.40
C ASP A 53 2.11 -17.47 0.39
N LYS A 54 1.57 -16.68 1.33
CA LYS A 54 0.12 -16.51 1.46
C LYS A 54 -0.40 -15.07 1.42
N ILE A 55 0.43 -14.14 0.95
CA ILE A 55 -0.03 -12.77 0.71
C ILE A 55 -0.81 -12.74 -0.60
N THR A 56 -2.07 -12.36 -0.54
CA THR A 56 -2.89 -12.10 -1.72
C THR A 56 -2.70 -10.64 -2.14
N THR A 57 -2.37 -10.39 -3.40
CA THR A 57 -2.09 -9.06 -3.94
C THR A 57 -2.46 -8.95 -5.41
N ASP A 58 -2.62 -7.73 -5.90
CA ASP A 58 -2.73 -7.36 -7.32
C ASP A 58 -1.58 -6.44 -7.76
N TRP A 59 -0.41 -6.62 -7.16
CA TRP A 59 0.77 -5.78 -7.37
C TRP A 59 1.22 -5.73 -8.84
N SER A 60 1.10 -6.82 -9.59
CA SER A 60 1.45 -6.85 -11.03
C SER A 60 0.62 -5.88 -11.88
N GLN A 61 -0.51 -5.42 -11.35
CA GLN A 61 -1.42 -4.46 -11.99
C GLN A 61 -1.35 -3.08 -11.32
N SER A 62 -0.33 -2.82 -10.48
CA SER A 62 -0.28 -1.63 -9.62
C SER A 62 -0.30 -0.29 -10.39
N GLU A 63 0.18 -0.27 -11.63
CA GLU A 63 0.17 0.92 -12.50
C GLU A 63 -1.18 1.18 -13.16
N ASP A 64 -2.04 0.16 -13.25
CA ASP A 64 -3.39 0.30 -13.80
C ASP A 64 -4.34 0.90 -12.76
N LEU A 65 -4.48 2.21 -12.79
CA LEU A 65 -5.41 2.94 -11.92
C LEU A 65 -6.87 2.91 -12.42
N SER A 66 -7.17 2.20 -13.53
CA SER A 66 -8.54 2.05 -14.06
C SER A 66 -9.33 0.90 -13.40
N ARG A 67 -8.71 0.09 -12.56
CA ARG A 67 -9.38 -1.00 -11.84
C ARG A 67 -10.52 -0.45 -10.97
N PRO A 68 -11.67 -1.16 -10.85
CA PRO A 68 -12.86 -0.63 -10.16
C PRO A 68 -12.59 -0.13 -8.73
N TRP A 69 -11.80 -0.87 -7.95
CA TRP A 69 -11.49 -0.48 -6.57
C TRP A 69 -10.52 0.71 -6.50
N THR A 70 -9.59 0.82 -7.46
CA THR A 70 -8.69 1.97 -7.54
C THR A 70 -9.44 3.23 -7.97
N GLN A 71 -10.37 3.12 -8.92
CA GLN A 71 -11.22 4.23 -9.33
C GLN A 71 -12.07 4.77 -8.17
N LEU A 72 -12.56 3.88 -7.31
CA LEU A 72 -13.31 4.28 -6.11
C LEU A 72 -12.41 5.00 -5.10
N LEU A 73 -11.22 4.49 -4.84
CA LEU A 73 -10.35 4.96 -3.74
C LEU A 73 -9.45 6.13 -4.15
N TYR A 74 -8.95 6.14 -5.39
CA TYR A 74 -7.95 7.08 -5.88
C TYR A 74 -8.28 8.56 -5.65
N PRO A 75 -9.50 9.05 -5.93
CA PRO A 75 -9.82 10.47 -5.71
C PRO A 75 -9.63 10.92 -4.25
N PHE A 76 -10.00 10.06 -3.30
CA PHE A 76 -9.86 10.34 -1.88
C PHE A 76 -8.40 10.30 -1.42
N LEU A 77 -7.64 9.29 -1.89
CA LEU A 77 -6.20 9.21 -1.60
C LEU A 77 -5.44 10.37 -2.22
N LYS A 78 -5.75 10.76 -3.46
CA LYS A 78 -5.11 11.90 -4.12
C LYS A 78 -5.31 13.18 -3.31
N ASN A 79 -6.52 13.46 -2.85
CA ASN A 79 -6.81 14.61 -2.00
C ASN A 79 -6.03 14.54 -0.68
N HIS A 80 -6.05 13.41 -0.02
CA HIS A 80 -5.33 13.19 1.24
C HIS A 80 -3.81 13.36 1.07
N PHE A 81 -3.22 12.77 0.03
CA PHE A 81 -1.79 12.91 -0.24
C PHE A 81 -1.37 14.32 -0.62
N ASN A 82 -2.22 15.08 -1.30
CA ASN A 82 -1.94 16.50 -1.54
C ASN A 82 -1.89 17.29 -0.24
N GLN A 83 -2.75 16.99 0.73
CA GLN A 83 -2.67 17.60 2.06
C GLN A 83 -1.37 17.21 2.79
N CYS A 84 -0.95 15.94 2.68
CA CYS A 84 0.34 15.49 3.21
C CYS A 84 1.52 16.18 2.52
N ALA A 85 1.44 16.36 1.19
CA ALA A 85 2.48 17.06 0.43
C ALA A 85 2.72 18.48 0.97
N VAL A 86 1.64 19.23 1.21
CA VAL A 86 1.73 20.59 1.80
C VAL A 86 2.43 20.56 3.18
N LYS A 87 2.10 19.57 4.03
CA LYS A 87 2.76 19.41 5.35
C LYS A 87 4.26 19.12 5.24
N LEU A 88 4.68 18.55 4.12
CA LEU A 88 6.08 18.23 3.81
C LEU A 88 6.75 19.29 2.93
N ASN A 89 6.14 20.46 2.73
CA ASN A 89 6.60 21.56 1.88
C ASN A 89 6.72 21.21 0.39
N TYR A 90 5.87 20.31 -0.11
CA TYR A 90 5.70 20.03 -1.53
C TYR A 90 4.37 20.57 -2.04
N GLN A 91 4.31 20.84 -3.34
CA GLN A 91 3.08 21.33 -3.96
C GLN A 91 2.04 20.22 -4.16
N THR A 92 2.50 19.04 -4.58
CA THR A 92 1.65 17.88 -4.86
C THR A 92 2.47 16.59 -4.90
N PHE A 93 1.78 15.46 -4.76
CA PHE A 93 2.33 14.14 -5.06
C PHE A 93 1.67 13.56 -6.29
N LYS A 94 2.47 12.91 -7.13
CA LYS A 94 1.98 12.08 -8.22
C LYS A 94 1.97 10.62 -7.76
N MET A 95 0.79 10.01 -7.78
CA MET A 95 0.66 8.58 -7.49
C MET A 95 0.94 7.80 -8.77
N HIS A 96 1.90 6.89 -8.72
CA HIS A 96 2.27 6.02 -9.84
C HIS A 96 1.67 4.62 -9.69
N ASN A 97 1.69 4.10 -8.48
CA ASN A 97 1.30 2.73 -8.19
C ASN A 97 0.28 2.70 -7.06
N LEU A 98 -0.69 1.82 -7.17
CA LEU A 98 -1.65 1.53 -6.12
C LEU A 98 -2.01 0.05 -6.20
N TRP A 99 -1.83 -0.69 -5.13
CA TRP A 99 -2.16 -2.11 -5.04
C TRP A 99 -2.69 -2.44 -3.66
N PHE A 100 -3.37 -3.58 -3.50
CA PHE A 100 -3.74 -4.08 -2.20
C PHE A 100 -2.88 -5.28 -1.80
N GLN A 101 -2.79 -5.49 -0.50
CA GLN A 101 -2.24 -6.69 0.09
C GLN A 101 -3.17 -7.19 1.18
N GLN A 102 -3.45 -8.49 1.13
CA GLN A 102 -4.23 -9.18 2.15
C GLN A 102 -3.36 -10.26 2.78
N TYR A 103 -3.29 -10.25 4.09
CA TYR A 103 -2.53 -11.20 4.89
C TYR A 103 -3.46 -12.16 5.59
N GLU A 104 -3.11 -13.44 5.62
CA GLU A 104 -3.73 -14.40 6.50
C GLU A 104 -3.07 -14.38 7.88
N LYS A 105 -3.67 -15.09 8.84
CA LYS A 105 -3.12 -15.16 10.20
C LYS A 105 -1.70 -15.75 10.18
N GLY A 106 -0.76 -15.02 10.75
CA GLY A 106 0.65 -15.43 10.86
C GLY A 106 1.52 -15.06 9.67
N GLU A 107 0.94 -14.44 8.63
CA GLU A 107 1.71 -13.97 7.48
C GLU A 107 2.41 -12.64 7.77
N THR A 108 3.59 -12.50 7.20
CA THR A 108 4.40 -11.29 7.29
C THR A 108 4.99 -10.95 5.93
N HIS A 109 5.14 -9.67 5.65
CA HIS A 109 5.94 -9.18 4.55
C HIS A 109 7.29 -8.73 5.11
N GLY A 110 8.37 -9.36 4.68
CA GLY A 110 9.72 -9.09 5.19
C GLY A 110 10.20 -7.67 4.87
N TRP A 111 11.33 -7.33 5.43
CA TRP A 111 11.99 -6.05 5.22
C TRP A 111 12.30 -5.83 3.74
N HIS A 112 11.89 -4.69 3.22
CA HIS A 112 12.10 -4.29 1.83
C HIS A 112 12.17 -2.77 1.72
N ILE A 113 12.62 -2.30 0.56
CA ILE A 113 12.68 -0.87 0.22
C ILE A 113 11.77 -0.57 -0.96
N HIS A 114 11.34 0.66 -1.06
CA HIS A 114 10.59 1.17 -2.20
C HIS A 114 11.45 2.09 -3.05
N GLY A 115 11.32 1.99 -4.39
CA GLY A 115 12.02 2.86 -5.34
C GLY A 115 11.41 4.25 -5.49
N SER A 116 10.21 4.47 -4.94
CA SER A 116 9.50 5.75 -4.99
C SER A 116 9.97 6.68 -3.87
N ASN A 117 9.86 8.01 -4.11
CA ASN A 117 10.21 9.03 -3.10
C ASN A 117 9.34 8.94 -1.85
N TYR A 118 8.08 8.51 -2.01
CA TYR A 118 7.11 8.38 -0.94
C TYR A 118 6.30 7.10 -1.10
N THR A 119 6.02 6.47 0.01
CA THR A 119 5.14 5.30 0.10
C THR A 119 4.11 5.55 1.18
N GLY A 120 2.87 5.15 0.92
CA GLY A 120 1.79 5.21 1.90
C GLY A 120 1.17 3.84 2.10
N VAL A 121 0.69 3.58 3.31
CA VAL A 121 -0.09 2.39 3.64
C VAL A 121 -1.44 2.84 4.20
N TYR A 122 -2.52 2.40 3.57
CA TYR A 122 -3.87 2.56 4.07
C TYR A 122 -4.40 1.23 4.61
N TYR A 123 -4.62 1.16 5.92
CA TYR A 123 -5.17 -0.02 6.56
C TYR A 123 -6.68 -0.07 6.38
N LEU A 124 -7.14 -0.89 5.44
CA LEU A 124 -8.56 -1.13 5.22
C LEU A 124 -9.17 -1.98 6.35
N GLU A 125 -8.43 -3.01 6.76
CA GLU A 125 -8.72 -3.82 7.94
C GLU A 125 -7.43 -4.09 8.71
N LEU A 126 -7.45 -3.83 9.99
CA LEU A 126 -6.35 -4.12 10.89
C LEU A 126 -6.92 -4.69 12.20
N PRO A 127 -6.88 -6.00 12.40
CA PRO A 127 -7.30 -6.59 13.67
C PRO A 127 -6.49 -6.04 14.84
N THR A 128 -7.12 -5.89 16.00
CA THR A 128 -6.51 -5.28 17.20
C THR A 128 -5.22 -5.97 17.66
N LYS A 129 -5.02 -7.24 17.31
CA LYS A 129 -3.82 -8.04 17.61
C LYS A 129 -2.87 -8.20 16.43
N ALA A 130 -3.13 -7.51 15.30
CA ALA A 130 -2.24 -7.61 14.16
C ALA A 130 -0.91 -6.92 14.43
N THR A 131 0.16 -7.49 13.88
CA THR A 131 1.47 -6.85 13.83
C THR A 131 1.37 -5.60 12.96
N LYS A 132 1.93 -4.51 13.42
CA LYS A 132 1.95 -3.23 12.71
C LYS A 132 3.09 -3.21 11.70
N THR A 133 2.99 -2.30 10.73
CA THR A 133 4.13 -1.96 9.87
C THR A 133 5.23 -1.34 10.73
N GLU A 134 6.44 -1.87 10.60
CA GLU A 134 7.63 -1.36 11.27
C GLU A 134 8.50 -0.62 10.24
N LEU A 135 9.10 0.48 10.66
CA LEU A 135 10.01 1.27 9.84
C LEU A 135 11.39 1.23 10.48
N ILE A 136 12.42 0.93 9.69
CA ILE A 136 13.82 0.99 10.11
C ILE A 136 14.48 2.17 9.39
N ASN A 137 15.12 3.03 10.17
CA ASN A 137 16.03 4.03 9.65
C ASN A 137 17.42 3.40 9.56
N GLN A 138 17.96 3.28 8.35
CA GLN A 138 19.30 2.74 8.09
C GLN A 138 20.33 3.87 8.01
#